data_210115008a2abd92c08cdd7c952202d8
#
_entry.id   210115008a2abd92c08cdd7c952202d8
#
_cell.length_a   1.000
_cell.length_b   1.000
_cell.length_c   1.000
_cell.angle_alpha   90.00
_cell.angle_beta   90.00
_cell.angle_gamma   90.00
#
_symmetry.space_group_name_H-M   'P 1'
#
loop_
_entity.id
_entity.type
_entity.pdbx_description
1 polymer ?
#
loop_
_entity_poly.entity_id
_entity_poly.type
_entity_poly.pdbx_seq_one_letter_code
_entity_poly.pdbx_strand_id
1 'polypeptide(L)'
;MLEAVEIIEVSPRDGIQNEKKLLSLDSKLELIDRAVKAGASRIEVTSFVNPKKVPQMAQADEICAALPRDTNCQYIGLALNRRGFERACNAGLDEVNFVAVASDTFCQKNQGMDTDSGLKLFNDCLLYTSPSPRD
;
A
#
# COMPACT_ATOMS: atom_id res chain seq x y z
N MET A 1 4.50 -4.53 -32.74
CA MET A 1 4.99 -5.08 -31.48
C MET A 1 3.99 -4.77 -30.38
N LEU A 2 3.50 -5.74 -29.70
CA LEU A 2 2.62 -5.50 -28.56
C LEU A 2 3.47 -5.08 -27.37
N GLU A 3 3.12 -3.95 -26.74
CA GLU A 3 3.76 -3.56 -25.48
C GLU A 3 3.34 -4.55 -24.39
N ALA A 4 4.30 -4.93 -23.54
CA ALA A 4 4.01 -5.75 -22.38
C ALA A 4 3.25 -4.93 -21.33
N VAL A 5 2.14 -5.46 -20.85
CA VAL A 5 1.35 -4.86 -19.77
C VAL A 5 1.53 -5.69 -18.51
N GLU A 6 1.85 -5.04 -17.41
CA GLU A 6 1.92 -5.67 -16.10
C GLU A 6 0.61 -5.46 -15.35
N ILE A 7 0.09 -6.53 -14.75
CA ILE A 7 -1.13 -6.48 -13.94
C ILE A 7 -0.73 -6.47 -12.48
N ILE A 8 -1.21 -5.47 -11.75
CA ILE A 8 -1.08 -5.38 -10.29
C ILE A 8 -2.41 -5.77 -9.67
N GLU A 9 -2.41 -6.79 -8.81
CA GLU A 9 -3.61 -7.21 -8.09
C GLU A 9 -3.84 -6.31 -6.88
N VAL A 10 -4.99 -5.67 -6.82
CA VAL A 10 -5.34 -4.71 -5.76
C VAL A 10 -6.55 -5.13 -4.92
N SER A 11 -7.10 -6.32 -5.15
CA SER A 11 -8.28 -6.79 -4.42
C SER A 11 -8.09 -6.83 -2.90
N PRO A 12 -6.90 -7.19 -2.35
CA PRO A 12 -6.71 -7.21 -0.89
C PRO A 12 -6.71 -5.81 -0.24
N ARG A 13 -6.46 -4.75 -1.01
CA ARG A 13 -6.54 -3.38 -0.54
C ARG A 13 -7.79 -2.68 -1.08
N ASP A 14 -7.78 -2.29 -2.34
CA ASP A 14 -8.85 -1.50 -2.95
C ASP A 14 -10.16 -2.27 -3.04
N GLY A 15 -10.07 -3.54 -3.40
CA GLY A 15 -11.26 -4.38 -3.59
C GLY A 15 -12.09 -4.58 -2.33
N ILE A 16 -11.47 -4.60 -1.16
CA ILE A 16 -12.18 -4.81 0.11
C ILE A 16 -12.29 -3.56 0.99
N GLN A 17 -11.57 -2.49 0.68
CA GLN A 17 -11.46 -1.33 1.57
C GLN A 17 -12.80 -0.72 1.98
N ASN A 18 -13.74 -0.68 1.06
CA ASN A 18 -15.06 -0.08 1.27
C ASN A 18 -16.14 -1.09 1.66
N GLU A 19 -15.79 -2.36 1.84
CA GLU A 19 -16.72 -3.38 2.28
C GLU A 19 -17.17 -3.11 3.72
N LYS A 20 -18.49 -3.19 3.94
CA LYS A 20 -19.08 -2.94 5.26
C LYS A 20 -18.76 -4.03 6.27
N LYS A 21 -18.67 -5.27 5.80
CA LYS A 21 -18.30 -6.40 6.63
C LYS A 21 -16.79 -6.43 6.80
N LEU A 22 -16.34 -6.35 8.04
CA LEU A 22 -14.92 -6.49 8.35
C LEU A 22 -14.48 -7.93 8.14
N LEU A 23 -13.49 -8.11 7.29
CA LEU A 23 -12.88 -9.40 7.04
C LEU A 23 -11.87 -9.73 8.16
N SER A 24 -11.79 -11.00 8.52
CA SER A 24 -10.77 -11.47 9.45
C SER A 24 -9.38 -11.40 8.84
N LEU A 25 -8.36 -11.39 9.69
CA LEU A 25 -6.97 -11.49 9.23
C LEU A 25 -6.74 -12.72 8.35
N ASP A 26 -7.26 -13.88 8.79
CA ASP A 26 -7.12 -15.13 8.05
C ASP A 26 -7.76 -15.06 6.66
N SER A 27 -8.94 -14.45 6.55
CA SER A 27 -9.60 -14.27 5.24
C SER A 27 -8.81 -13.37 4.30
N LYS A 28 -8.19 -12.33 4.83
CA LYS A 28 -7.33 -11.42 4.04
C LYS A 28 -6.06 -12.12 3.58
N LEU A 29 -5.43 -12.88 4.46
CA LEU A 29 -4.23 -13.66 4.12
C LEU A 29 -4.56 -14.76 3.11
N GLU A 30 -5.71 -15.41 3.23
CA GLU A 30 -6.16 -16.39 2.24
C GLU A 30 -6.38 -15.75 0.86
N LEU A 31 -6.97 -14.57 0.79
CA LEU A 31 -7.14 -13.84 -0.47
C LEU A 31 -5.78 -13.56 -1.14
N ILE A 32 -4.81 -13.10 -0.36
CA ILE A 32 -3.46 -12.84 -0.86
C ILE A 32 -2.78 -14.14 -1.33
N ASP A 33 -2.86 -15.20 -0.55
CA ASP A 33 -2.27 -16.50 -0.89
C ASP A 33 -2.86 -17.07 -2.20
N ARG A 34 -4.17 -16.98 -2.37
CA ARG A 34 -4.84 -17.38 -3.61
C ARG A 34 -4.39 -16.56 -4.81
N ALA A 35 -4.21 -15.24 -4.64
CA ALA A 35 -3.71 -14.38 -5.69
C ALA A 35 -2.27 -14.75 -6.10
N VAL A 36 -1.39 -15.02 -5.14
CA VAL A 36 -0.03 -15.51 -5.38
C VAL A 36 -0.07 -16.84 -6.16
N LYS A 37 -0.87 -17.79 -5.71
CA LYS A 37 -1.02 -19.11 -6.38
C LYS A 37 -1.62 -19.00 -7.78
N ALA A 38 -2.44 -17.99 -8.02
CA ALA A 38 -2.98 -17.70 -9.35
C ALA A 38 -1.97 -17.05 -10.31
N GLY A 39 -0.78 -16.72 -9.82
CA GLY A 39 0.31 -16.18 -10.63
C GLY A 39 0.46 -14.66 -10.60
N ALA A 40 -0.19 -13.98 -9.65
CA ALA A 40 0.03 -12.54 -9.48
C ALA A 40 1.49 -12.26 -9.14
N SER A 41 2.14 -11.38 -9.90
CA SER A 41 3.55 -11.01 -9.71
C SER A 41 3.72 -9.83 -8.78
N ARG A 42 2.69 -8.99 -8.65
CA ARG A 42 2.66 -7.82 -7.76
C ARG A 42 1.27 -7.68 -7.13
N ILE A 43 1.22 -7.51 -5.83
CA ILE A 43 -0.03 -7.40 -5.07
C ILE A 43 0.03 -6.22 -4.11
N GLU A 44 -0.95 -5.32 -4.17
CA GLU A 44 -1.17 -4.30 -3.15
C GLU A 44 -1.94 -4.93 -1.98
N VAL A 45 -1.22 -5.28 -0.94
CA VAL A 45 -1.74 -6.15 0.14
C VAL A 45 -2.50 -5.40 1.22
N THR A 46 -2.21 -4.12 1.41
CA THR A 46 -2.82 -3.31 2.47
C THR A 46 -2.57 -1.82 2.29
N SER A 47 -3.16 -1.03 3.19
CA SER A 47 -2.93 0.41 3.29
C SER A 47 -2.58 0.78 4.73
N PHE A 48 -1.58 1.63 4.90
CA PHE A 48 -1.12 2.14 6.21
C PHE A 48 -1.82 3.45 6.54
N VAL A 49 -3.14 3.40 6.59
CA VAL A 49 -4.01 4.52 6.92
C VAL A 49 -4.44 4.49 8.39
N ASN A 50 -5.04 5.57 8.86
CA ASN A 50 -5.58 5.62 10.21
C ASN A 50 -6.67 4.54 10.39
N PRO A 51 -6.50 3.56 11.29
CA PRO A 51 -7.45 2.46 11.49
C PRO A 51 -8.82 2.93 12.00
N LYS A 52 -8.89 4.09 12.63
CA LYS A 52 -10.17 4.67 13.05
C LYS A 52 -10.99 5.19 11.86
N LYS A 53 -10.30 5.65 10.81
CA LYS A 53 -10.95 6.11 9.58
C LYS A 53 -11.28 4.98 8.63
N VAL A 54 -10.41 3.97 8.54
CA VAL A 54 -10.57 2.82 7.67
C VAL A 54 -10.34 1.53 8.46
N PRO A 55 -11.34 1.06 9.21
CA PRO A 55 -11.20 -0.14 10.06
C PRO A 55 -10.82 -1.41 9.27
N GLN A 56 -11.24 -1.50 8.01
CA GLN A 56 -10.90 -2.64 7.15
C GLN A 56 -9.39 -2.79 6.95
N MET A 57 -8.63 -1.71 7.07
CA MET A 57 -7.17 -1.70 6.90
C MET A 57 -6.41 -1.69 8.25
N ALA A 58 -7.11 -1.92 9.36
CA ALA A 58 -6.50 -1.84 10.70
C ALA A 58 -5.39 -2.87 10.95
N GLN A 59 -5.41 -3.99 10.24
CA GLN A 59 -4.48 -5.13 10.42
C GLN A 59 -3.28 -5.08 9.45
N ALA A 60 -2.88 -3.89 9.00
CA ALA A 60 -1.82 -3.75 8.02
C ALA A 60 -0.49 -4.37 8.47
N ASP A 61 -0.10 -4.14 9.71
CA ASP A 61 1.17 -4.65 10.24
C ASP A 61 1.14 -6.18 10.37
N GLU A 62 0.02 -6.74 10.84
CA GLU A 62 -0.18 -8.18 10.99
C GLU A 62 -0.20 -8.89 9.63
N ILE A 63 -0.83 -8.31 8.63
CA ILE A 63 -0.81 -8.83 7.26
C ILE A 63 0.64 -8.92 6.77
N CYS A 64 1.39 -7.84 6.87
CA CYS A 64 2.77 -7.80 6.40
C CYS A 64 3.66 -8.80 7.12
N ALA A 65 3.48 -8.98 8.42
CA ALA A 65 4.23 -9.96 9.21
C ALA A 65 3.97 -11.41 8.79
N ALA A 66 2.78 -11.71 8.25
CA ALA A 66 2.36 -13.05 7.88
C ALA A 66 2.47 -13.36 6.39
N LEU A 67 2.96 -12.43 5.56
CA LEU A 67 3.11 -12.65 4.12
C LEU A 67 4.13 -13.75 3.81
N PRO A 68 3.84 -14.66 2.86
CA PRO A 68 4.85 -15.60 2.39
C PRO A 68 5.99 -14.87 1.68
N ARG A 69 7.22 -15.09 2.13
CA ARG A 69 8.41 -14.37 1.63
C ARG A 69 9.24 -15.17 0.62
N ASP A 70 8.97 -16.45 0.47
CA ASP A 70 9.64 -17.36 -0.46
C ASP A 70 8.93 -17.46 -1.83
N THR A 71 8.25 -16.40 -2.22
CA THR A 71 7.53 -16.30 -3.50
C THR A 71 8.19 -15.31 -4.45
N ASN A 72 7.88 -15.42 -5.73
CA ASN A 72 8.30 -14.44 -6.74
C ASN A 72 7.39 -13.21 -6.78
N CYS A 73 6.41 -13.12 -5.88
CA CYS A 73 5.48 -12.01 -5.80
C CYS A 73 6.09 -10.84 -5.02
N GLN A 74 5.96 -9.64 -5.57
CA GLN A 74 6.29 -8.40 -4.88
C GLN A 74 5.05 -7.85 -4.16
N TYR A 75 5.23 -7.42 -2.93
CA TYR A 75 4.16 -6.88 -2.09
C TYR A 75 4.25 -5.39 -1.95
N ILE A 76 3.12 -4.73 -2.17
CA ILE A 76 2.97 -3.29 -2.18
C ILE A 76 2.06 -2.85 -1.04
N GLY A 77 2.39 -1.74 -0.40
CA GLY A 77 1.52 -1.08 0.57
C GLY A 77 1.21 0.35 0.15
N LEU A 78 0.01 0.84 0.46
CA LEU A 78 -0.38 2.21 0.20
C LEU A 78 -0.12 3.08 1.44
N ALA A 79 0.48 4.25 1.25
CA ALA A 79 0.66 5.26 2.28
C ALA A 79 0.16 6.63 1.82
N LEU A 80 -0.45 7.39 2.73
CA LEU A 80 -0.98 8.72 2.46
C LEU A 80 -0.23 9.83 3.21
N ASN A 81 0.61 9.47 4.17
CA ASN A 81 1.33 10.40 5.03
C ASN A 81 2.65 9.80 5.52
N ARG A 82 3.46 10.61 6.20
CA ARG A 82 4.78 10.18 6.70
C ARG A 82 4.69 8.98 7.64
N ARG A 83 3.75 8.99 8.58
CA ARG A 83 3.58 7.89 9.53
C ARG A 83 3.25 6.57 8.84
N GLY A 84 2.34 6.60 7.87
CA GLY A 84 1.99 5.43 7.05
C GLY A 84 3.18 4.95 6.24
N PHE A 85 3.93 5.87 5.65
CA PHE A 85 5.14 5.55 4.90
C PHE A 85 6.21 4.87 5.77
N GLU A 86 6.49 5.41 6.95
CA GLU A 86 7.46 4.81 7.89
C GLU A 86 7.03 3.40 8.34
N ARG A 87 5.74 3.21 8.61
CA ARG A 87 5.18 1.89 8.93
C ARG A 87 5.37 0.91 7.77
N ALA A 88 5.10 1.34 6.55
CA ALA A 88 5.28 0.51 5.35
C ALA A 88 6.74 0.10 5.14
N CYS A 89 7.67 1.02 5.34
CA CYS A 89 9.11 0.71 5.28
C CYS A 89 9.51 -0.32 6.35
N ASN A 90 9.05 -0.14 7.58
CA ASN A 90 9.35 -1.04 8.69
C ASN A 90 8.69 -2.42 8.53
N ALA A 91 7.61 -2.51 7.78
CA ALA A 91 6.92 -3.76 7.48
C ALA A 91 7.67 -4.67 6.50
N GLY A 92 8.72 -4.19 5.87
CA GLY A 92 9.54 -4.97 4.95
C GLY A 92 8.88 -5.26 3.62
N LEU A 93 8.02 -4.37 3.14
CA LEU A 93 7.40 -4.48 1.82
C LEU A 93 8.41 -4.16 0.71
N ASP A 94 8.15 -4.71 -0.46
CA ASP A 94 9.01 -4.50 -1.64
C ASP A 94 8.81 -3.11 -2.25
N GLU A 95 7.58 -2.57 -2.11
CA GLU A 95 7.20 -1.30 -2.73
C GLU A 95 6.19 -0.56 -1.87
N VAL A 96 6.25 0.76 -1.87
CA VAL A 96 5.27 1.63 -1.21
C VAL A 96 4.67 2.57 -2.26
N ASN A 97 3.36 2.50 -2.43
CA ASN A 97 2.61 3.47 -3.23
C ASN A 97 2.27 4.69 -2.36
N PHE A 98 2.66 5.86 -2.81
CA PHE A 98 2.29 7.12 -2.16
C PHE A 98 1.32 7.87 -3.06
N VAL A 99 0.20 8.33 -2.52
CA VAL A 99 -0.83 9.01 -3.30
C VAL A 99 -0.59 10.51 -3.33
N ALA A 100 -0.40 11.05 -4.52
CA ALA A 100 -0.46 12.49 -4.76
C ALA A 100 -1.87 12.85 -5.26
N VAL A 101 -2.54 13.78 -4.57
CA VAL A 101 -3.90 14.21 -4.90
C VAL A 101 -3.86 15.58 -5.56
N ALA A 102 -4.33 15.67 -6.80
CA ALA A 102 -4.27 16.89 -7.60
C ALA A 102 -5.28 17.99 -7.19
N SER A 103 -6.35 17.60 -6.49
CA SER A 103 -7.37 18.54 -6.00
C SER A 103 -7.12 18.89 -4.54
N ASP A 104 -6.96 20.17 -4.21
CA ASP A 104 -6.77 20.64 -2.83
C ASP A 104 -7.92 20.21 -1.92
N THR A 105 -9.16 20.33 -2.37
CA THR A 105 -10.35 19.94 -1.61
C THR A 105 -10.33 18.45 -1.28
N PHE A 106 -10.02 17.62 -2.24
CA PHE A 106 -9.96 16.17 -2.05
C PHE A 106 -8.75 15.76 -1.19
N CYS A 107 -7.62 16.40 -1.42
CA CYS A 107 -6.41 16.21 -0.62
C CYS A 107 -6.63 16.55 0.85
N GLN A 108 -7.27 17.70 1.13
CA GLN A 108 -7.61 18.12 2.49
C GLN A 108 -8.53 17.12 3.18
N LYS A 109 -9.52 16.58 2.48
CA LYS A 109 -10.45 15.58 3.04
C LYS A 109 -9.78 14.24 3.34
N ASN A 110 -8.89 13.78 2.49
CA ASN A 110 -8.26 12.46 2.60
C ASN A 110 -6.95 12.46 3.38
N GLN A 111 -6.13 13.49 3.20
CA GLN A 111 -4.78 13.57 3.75
C GLN A 111 -4.60 14.67 4.80
N GLY A 112 -5.60 15.57 4.93
CA GLY A 112 -5.53 16.68 5.88
C GLY A 112 -4.52 17.76 5.51
N MET A 113 -4.18 17.89 4.22
CA MET A 113 -3.21 18.86 3.71
C MET A 113 -3.60 19.34 2.32
N ASP A 114 -3.00 20.42 1.85
CA ASP A 114 -3.13 20.86 0.46
C ASP A 114 -2.23 20.03 -0.49
N THR A 115 -2.44 20.18 -1.78
CA THR A 115 -1.70 19.44 -2.81
C THR A 115 -0.20 19.70 -2.75
N ASP A 116 0.22 20.96 -2.57
CA ASP A 116 1.64 21.33 -2.52
C ASP A 116 2.34 20.69 -1.32
N SER A 117 1.70 20.72 -0.15
CA SER A 117 2.20 20.05 1.06
C SER A 117 2.30 18.55 0.88
N GLY A 118 1.33 17.94 0.18
CA GLY A 118 1.34 16.52 -0.15
C GLY A 118 2.49 16.15 -1.09
N LEU A 119 2.76 16.95 -2.11
CA LEU A 119 3.88 16.75 -3.02
C LEU A 119 5.24 16.91 -2.33
N LYS A 120 5.35 17.90 -1.43
CA LYS A 120 6.56 18.09 -0.62
C LYS A 120 6.81 16.89 0.27
N LEU A 121 5.79 16.40 0.94
CA LEU A 121 5.87 15.21 1.79
C LEU A 121 6.30 13.98 0.98
N PHE A 122 5.74 13.79 -0.21
CA PHE A 122 6.14 12.71 -1.10
C PHE A 122 7.62 12.80 -1.49
N ASN A 123 8.08 13.98 -1.85
CA ASN A 123 9.49 14.21 -2.18
C ASN A 123 10.41 13.90 -0.99
N ASP A 124 10.05 14.32 0.22
CA ASP A 124 10.82 14.02 1.43
C ASP A 124 10.89 12.50 1.68
N CYS A 125 9.79 11.78 1.46
CA CYS A 125 9.75 10.32 1.58
C CYS A 125 10.64 9.64 0.52
N LEU A 126 10.63 10.11 -0.72
CA LEU A 126 11.51 9.60 -1.79
C LEU A 126 12.99 9.77 -1.44
N LEU A 127 13.37 10.92 -0.91
CA LEU A 127 14.76 11.18 -0.50
C LEU A 127 15.21 10.25 0.63
N TYR A 128 14.29 9.88 1.52
CA TYR A 128 14.57 8.96 2.62
C TYR A 128 14.84 7.53 2.15
N THR A 129 14.16 7.07 1.10
CA THR A 129 14.23 5.67 0.63
C THR A 129 15.05 5.48 -0.63
N SER A 130 15.35 6.54 -1.37
CA SER A 130 16.16 6.43 -2.57
C SER A 130 17.55 5.92 -2.19
N PRO A 131 18.07 4.89 -2.88
CA PRO A 131 19.45 4.49 -2.68
C PRO A 131 20.37 5.68 -2.96
N SER A 132 21.40 5.82 -2.16
CA SER A 132 22.44 6.82 -2.42
C SER A 132 22.99 6.58 -3.83
N PRO A 133 23.28 7.64 -4.60
CA PRO A 133 23.93 7.49 -5.91
C PRO A 133 25.27 6.74 -5.88
N ARG A 134 25.76 6.43 -4.71
CA ARG A 134 27.03 5.71 -4.49
C ARG A 134 26.82 4.23 -4.18
N ASP A 135 25.59 3.83 -3.96
CA ASP A 135 25.21 2.46 -3.71
C ASP A 135 24.74 1.84 -5.04
#